data_8806655f2cedcd7e1681b3a84d7338ff
#
_entry.id   8806655f2cedcd7e1681b3a84d7338ff
#
_cell.length_a   1.000
_cell.length_b   1.000
_cell.length_c   1.000
_cell.angle_alpha   90.00
_cell.angle_beta   90.00
_cell.angle_gamma   90.00
#
_symmetry.space_group_name_H-M   'P 1'
#
loop_
_entity.id
_entity.type
_entity.pdbx_description
1 polymer ?
#
loop_
_entity_poly.entity_id
_entity_poly.type
_entity_poly.pdbx_seq_one_letter_code
_entity_poly.pdbx_strand_id
1 'polypeptide(L)'
;FGLYMVDEANIESHGMMFHKDETLANYPDWEVPFMQRMSRMIARDRNYSAIVTWSMGNESGYGKHFETLYDYTKKIDPTRPVQYEGGGYNSKSDIYCPMYARIWRLRQHVNQRDARPMILCEYAHAMGNSVGNFQDYWDLIYKYDQLQGGFIWDWVDQTFAIKDENQRDIWAFGGDMGFVGVVNDSNFCANGLVAADRTPHPHI
;
A
#
# COMPACT_ATOMS: atom_id res chain seq x y z
N PHE A 1 -11.93 -15.34 -10.50
CA PHE A 1 -10.49 -15.58 -10.74
C PHE A 1 -9.78 -16.14 -9.50
N GLY A 2 -10.42 -16.24 -8.33
CA GLY A 2 -9.81 -16.79 -7.11
C GLY A 2 -8.75 -15.92 -6.44
N LEU A 3 -8.69 -14.62 -6.76
CA LEU A 3 -7.79 -13.67 -6.11
C LEU A 3 -8.45 -13.08 -4.87
N TYR A 4 -7.65 -12.95 -3.82
CA TYR A 4 -8.02 -12.16 -2.64
C TYR A 4 -7.58 -10.71 -2.81
N MET A 5 -8.35 -9.79 -2.23
CA MET A 5 -8.14 -8.36 -2.37
C MET A 5 -8.15 -7.67 -1.00
N VAL A 6 -7.26 -6.71 -0.84
CA VAL A 6 -7.39 -5.64 0.14
C VAL A 6 -8.02 -4.46 -0.58
N ASP A 7 -9.15 -3.98 -0.08
CA ASP A 7 -9.81 -2.78 -0.62
C ASP A 7 -9.43 -1.59 0.23
N GLU A 8 -8.90 -0.55 -0.40
CA GLU A 8 -8.29 0.57 0.29
C GLU A 8 -9.02 1.88 0.03
N ALA A 9 -9.30 2.61 1.11
CA ALA A 9 -9.91 3.92 1.03
C ALA A 9 -8.95 4.94 0.38
N ASN A 10 -9.50 5.77 -0.51
CA ASN A 10 -8.75 6.86 -1.15
C ASN A 10 -8.45 7.97 -0.13
N ILE A 11 -7.55 7.68 0.80
CA ILE A 11 -7.04 8.59 1.83
C ILE A 11 -5.52 8.53 1.76
N GLU A 12 -4.93 9.60 1.24
CA GLU A 12 -3.50 9.79 1.16
C GLU A 12 -3.15 11.28 1.24
N SER A 13 -2.20 11.60 2.12
CA SER A 13 -1.67 12.96 2.28
C SER A 13 -0.17 12.92 2.55
N HIS A 14 0.56 12.17 1.73
CA HIS A 14 1.92 11.70 1.89
C HIS A 14 2.89 12.73 2.53
N GLY A 15 2.98 13.94 2.00
CA GLY A 15 3.92 14.95 2.52
C GLY A 15 3.66 15.39 3.96
N MET A 16 2.45 15.23 4.45
CA MET A 16 2.05 15.67 5.80
C MET A 16 2.22 14.59 6.86
N MET A 17 2.52 13.35 6.49
CA MET A 17 2.67 12.24 7.43
C MET A 17 3.90 12.36 8.35
N PHE A 18 4.90 13.11 7.93
CA PHE A 18 6.16 13.28 8.67
C PHE A 18 6.05 14.26 9.84
N HIS A 19 4.96 15.01 9.91
CA HIS A 19 4.70 16.01 10.94
C HIS A 19 3.43 15.66 11.69
N LYS A 20 3.58 15.09 12.88
CA LYS A 20 2.46 14.59 13.68
C LYS A 20 1.35 15.62 13.90
N ASP A 21 1.73 16.88 14.07
CA ASP A 21 0.80 17.98 14.33
C ASP A 21 0.22 18.59 13.03
N GLU A 22 0.74 18.20 11.87
CA GLU A 22 0.31 18.71 10.56
C GLU A 22 -0.48 17.68 9.76
N THR A 23 -0.60 16.44 10.26
CA THR A 23 -1.38 15.43 9.56
C THR A 23 -2.88 15.76 9.52
N LEU A 24 -3.47 15.62 8.35
CA LEU A 24 -4.93 15.80 8.16
C LEU A 24 -5.76 14.84 9.02
N ALA A 25 -5.15 13.76 9.50
CA ALA A 25 -5.79 12.79 10.38
C ALA A 25 -6.23 13.36 11.75
N ASN A 26 -5.76 14.56 12.11
CA ASN A 26 -6.10 15.24 13.36
C ASN A 26 -6.85 16.58 13.16
N TYR A 27 -6.96 17.09 11.92
CA TYR A 27 -7.66 18.34 11.65
C TYR A 27 -9.17 18.14 11.60
N PRO A 28 -9.96 18.85 12.43
CA PRO A 28 -11.41 18.66 12.53
C PRO A 28 -12.16 18.75 11.19
N ASP A 29 -11.75 19.66 10.33
CA ASP A 29 -12.37 19.87 9.02
C ASP A 29 -12.24 18.69 8.08
N TRP A 30 -11.31 17.76 8.35
CA TRP A 30 -11.05 16.58 7.55
C TRP A 30 -11.74 15.30 8.05
N GLU A 31 -12.40 15.34 9.20
CA GLU A 31 -13.13 14.18 9.74
C GLU A 31 -14.19 13.67 8.75
N VAL A 32 -15.01 14.57 8.23
CA VAL A 32 -16.07 14.22 7.27
C VAL A 32 -15.51 13.66 5.97
N PRO A 33 -14.51 14.29 5.30
CA PRO A 33 -13.85 13.69 4.14
C PRO A 33 -13.29 12.29 4.36
N PHE A 34 -12.61 12.05 5.47
CA PHE A 34 -12.09 10.71 5.82
C PHE A 34 -13.22 9.70 5.94
N MET A 35 -14.24 10.03 6.75
CA MET A 35 -15.38 9.15 6.97
C MET A 35 -16.14 8.83 5.67
N GLN A 36 -16.33 9.82 4.81
CA GLN A 36 -17.06 9.61 3.56
C GLN A 36 -16.32 8.69 2.59
N ARG A 37 -14.99 8.79 2.50
CA ARG A 37 -14.19 7.90 1.64
C ARG A 37 -14.33 6.46 2.09
N MET A 38 -14.11 6.18 3.36
CA MET A 38 -14.22 4.84 3.92
C MET A 38 -15.63 4.27 3.84
N SER A 39 -16.64 5.05 4.26
CA SER A 39 -18.02 4.57 4.28
C SER A 39 -18.57 4.28 2.90
N ARG A 40 -18.25 5.12 1.90
CA ARG A 40 -18.68 4.91 0.51
C ARG A 40 -18.01 3.69 -0.12
N MET A 41 -16.72 3.46 0.14
CA MET A 41 -16.02 2.28 -0.29
C MET A 41 -16.70 1.01 0.26
N ILE A 42 -16.87 0.92 1.56
CA ILE A 42 -17.54 -0.24 2.19
C ILE A 42 -18.96 -0.43 1.65
N ALA A 43 -19.74 0.65 1.51
CA ALA A 43 -21.10 0.57 1.00
C ALA A 43 -21.18 0.04 -0.44
N ARG A 44 -20.21 0.41 -1.28
CA ARG A 44 -20.10 -0.04 -2.67
C ARG A 44 -19.63 -1.50 -2.75
N ASP A 45 -18.65 -1.87 -1.95
CA ASP A 45 -17.82 -3.05 -2.21
C ASP A 45 -18.03 -4.22 -1.25
N ARG A 46 -18.75 -4.06 -0.14
CA ARG A 46 -18.92 -5.09 0.89
C ARG A 46 -19.51 -6.42 0.40
N ASN A 47 -20.17 -6.42 -0.74
CA ASN A 47 -20.77 -7.65 -1.30
C ASN A 47 -19.79 -8.45 -2.18
N TYR A 48 -18.57 -7.96 -2.40
CA TYR A 48 -17.55 -8.69 -3.14
C TYR A 48 -16.80 -9.63 -2.19
N SER A 49 -16.97 -10.94 -2.39
CA SER A 49 -16.33 -11.97 -1.57
C SER A 49 -14.82 -12.06 -1.73
N ALA A 50 -14.26 -11.49 -2.80
CA ALA A 50 -12.83 -11.40 -3.03
C ALA A 50 -12.14 -10.45 -2.03
N ILE A 51 -12.87 -9.46 -1.49
CA ILE A 51 -12.33 -8.52 -0.50
C ILE A 51 -12.26 -9.24 0.85
N VAL A 52 -11.05 -9.42 1.34
CA VAL A 52 -10.78 -10.12 2.62
C VAL A 52 -10.35 -9.17 3.73
N THR A 53 -9.93 -7.95 3.40
CA THR A 53 -9.44 -6.94 4.35
C THR A 53 -9.84 -5.55 3.87
N TRP A 54 -10.20 -4.67 4.80
CA TRP A 54 -10.38 -3.25 4.56
C TRP A 54 -9.11 -2.49 4.95
N SER A 55 -8.59 -1.64 4.07
CA SER A 55 -7.51 -0.70 4.39
C SER A 55 -8.05 0.72 4.52
N MET A 56 -7.63 1.42 5.57
CA MET A 56 -8.12 2.76 5.87
C MET A 56 -7.44 3.86 5.06
N GLY A 57 -6.41 3.53 4.29
CA GLY A 57 -5.67 4.48 3.44
C GLY A 57 -4.18 4.23 3.44
N ASN A 58 -3.44 5.20 2.90
CA ASN A 58 -2.00 5.14 2.69
C ASN A 58 -1.31 6.43 3.12
N GLU A 59 -0.14 6.33 3.73
CA GLU A 59 0.84 7.39 3.98
C GLU A 59 0.27 8.75 4.43
N SER A 60 -0.65 8.74 5.39
CA SER A 60 -1.35 9.94 5.87
C SER A 60 -1.06 10.27 7.34
N GLY A 61 0.01 9.70 7.91
CA GLY A 61 0.28 9.78 9.35
C GLY A 61 -0.76 8.99 10.16
N TYR A 62 -0.83 9.22 11.45
CA TYR A 62 -1.82 8.56 12.31
C TYR A 62 -2.47 9.57 13.24
N GLY A 63 -3.78 9.48 13.39
CA GLY A 63 -4.53 10.39 14.25
C GLY A 63 -5.95 9.91 14.53
N LYS A 64 -6.69 10.78 15.19
CA LYS A 64 -8.05 10.51 15.68
C LYS A 64 -9.01 10.02 14.58
N HIS A 65 -8.87 10.53 13.36
CA HIS A 65 -9.78 10.14 12.29
C HIS A 65 -9.60 8.68 11.91
N PHE A 66 -8.38 8.14 11.90
CA PHE A 66 -8.14 6.70 11.67
C PHE A 66 -8.73 5.83 12.78
N GLU A 67 -8.69 6.28 14.04
CA GLU A 67 -9.35 5.57 15.14
C GLU A 67 -10.87 5.54 14.95
N THR A 68 -11.46 6.65 14.53
CA THR A 68 -12.88 6.76 14.21
C THR A 68 -13.26 5.86 13.02
N LEU A 69 -12.42 5.82 11.97
CA LEU A 69 -12.63 4.94 10.81
C LEU A 69 -12.60 3.46 11.20
N TYR A 70 -11.64 3.07 12.03
CA TYR A 70 -11.55 1.70 12.53
C TYR A 70 -12.85 1.30 13.27
N ASP A 71 -13.25 2.11 14.27
CA ASP A 71 -14.44 1.83 15.08
C ASP A 71 -15.71 1.77 14.21
N TYR A 72 -15.85 2.68 13.25
CA TYR A 72 -16.95 2.67 12.28
C TYR A 72 -16.95 1.39 11.44
N THR A 73 -15.79 1.02 10.87
CA THR A 73 -15.67 -0.13 10.00
C THR A 73 -16.00 -1.43 10.73
N LYS A 74 -15.47 -1.62 11.94
CA LYS A 74 -15.76 -2.79 12.78
C LYS A 74 -17.23 -2.88 13.19
N LYS A 75 -17.92 -1.73 13.30
CA LYS A 75 -19.37 -1.70 13.58
C LYS A 75 -20.20 -2.12 12.37
N ILE A 76 -19.80 -1.72 11.16
CA ILE A 76 -20.54 -1.99 9.91
C ILE A 76 -20.23 -3.37 9.35
N ASP A 77 -18.97 -3.77 9.42
CA ASP A 77 -18.49 -5.08 8.98
C ASP A 77 -17.53 -5.68 10.03
N PRO A 78 -18.06 -6.41 11.00
CA PRO A 78 -17.23 -7.08 12.02
C PRO A 78 -16.53 -8.32 11.49
N THR A 79 -16.82 -8.76 10.26
CA THR A 79 -16.33 -10.04 9.71
C THR A 79 -14.97 -9.94 9.09
N ARG A 80 -14.61 -8.78 8.53
CA ARG A 80 -13.31 -8.56 7.89
C ARG A 80 -12.35 -7.83 8.81
N PRO A 81 -11.05 -8.17 8.78
CA PRO A 81 -10.03 -7.37 9.43
C PRO A 81 -9.89 -5.99 8.78
N VAL A 82 -9.42 -5.04 9.57
CA VAL A 82 -9.14 -3.67 9.16
C VAL A 82 -7.66 -3.39 9.37
N GLN A 83 -7.01 -2.80 8.38
CA GLN A 83 -5.60 -2.45 8.47
C GLN A 83 -5.34 -0.98 8.17
N TYR A 84 -4.24 -0.47 8.74
CA TYR A 84 -3.61 0.80 8.39
C TYR A 84 -2.14 0.81 8.85
N GLU A 85 -1.22 1.22 7.97
CA GLU A 85 0.22 1.16 8.24
C GLU A 85 0.73 2.27 9.16
N GLY A 86 0.13 3.48 9.08
CA GLY A 86 0.70 4.70 9.65
C GLY A 86 0.77 4.76 11.17
N GLY A 87 0.07 3.91 11.90
CA GLY A 87 0.09 3.91 13.37
C GLY A 87 1.04 2.89 14.00
N GLY A 88 1.61 2.02 13.21
CA GLY A 88 2.52 0.97 13.68
C GLY A 88 1.90 0.10 14.77
N TYR A 89 2.66 -0.20 15.83
CA TYR A 89 2.18 -1.04 16.94
C TYR A 89 1.11 -0.38 17.82
N ASN A 90 1.00 0.93 17.80
CA ASN A 90 0.07 1.68 18.67
C ASN A 90 -1.25 2.00 17.97
N SER A 91 -1.44 1.57 16.73
CA SER A 91 -2.66 1.87 15.98
C SER A 91 -3.80 0.92 16.30
N LYS A 92 -5.03 1.42 16.14
CA LYS A 92 -6.20 0.57 15.94
C LYS A 92 -6.13 -0.06 14.55
N SER A 93 -5.61 -1.28 14.50
CA SER A 93 -5.48 -2.10 13.28
C SER A 93 -5.50 -3.56 13.70
N ASP A 94 -6.25 -4.40 12.98
CA ASP A 94 -6.28 -5.84 13.24
C ASP A 94 -5.01 -6.55 12.73
N ILE A 95 -4.32 -5.91 11.79
CA ILE A 95 -3.11 -6.41 11.14
C ILE A 95 -1.99 -5.40 11.40
N TYR A 96 -0.81 -5.88 11.77
CA TYR A 96 0.40 -5.08 11.73
C TYR A 96 0.92 -5.08 10.29
N CYS A 97 0.85 -3.94 9.60
CA CYS A 97 1.13 -3.85 8.16
C CYS A 97 2.20 -2.78 7.84
N PRO A 98 3.46 -3.02 8.23
CA PRO A 98 4.52 -2.05 7.97
C PRO A 98 4.90 -2.03 6.48
N MET A 99 5.24 -0.84 5.98
CA MET A 99 5.76 -0.61 4.64
C MET A 99 7.26 -0.85 4.61
N TYR A 100 7.76 -1.57 3.60
CA TYR A 100 9.19 -1.84 3.33
C TYR A 100 9.99 -2.36 4.54
N ALA A 101 9.35 -3.10 5.45
CA ALA A 101 10.03 -3.65 6.60
C ALA A 101 11.12 -4.65 6.15
N ARG A 102 12.31 -4.48 6.69
CA ARG A 102 13.44 -5.36 6.40
C ARG A 102 13.31 -6.70 7.15
N ILE A 103 14.01 -7.72 6.72
CA ILE A 103 14.01 -9.08 7.29
C ILE A 103 14.21 -9.09 8.81
N TRP A 104 15.09 -8.24 9.34
CA TRP A 104 15.28 -8.12 10.79
C TRP A 104 14.00 -7.66 11.52
N ARG A 105 13.17 -6.82 10.87
CA ARG A 105 11.91 -6.35 11.43
C ARG A 105 10.86 -7.47 11.52
N LEU A 106 10.83 -8.36 10.53
CA LEU A 106 9.98 -9.56 10.56
C LEU A 106 10.38 -10.45 11.75
N ARG A 107 11.70 -10.69 11.92
CA ARG A 107 12.23 -11.44 13.07
C ARG A 107 11.92 -10.77 14.40
N GLN A 108 11.97 -9.45 14.46
CA GLN A 108 11.60 -8.69 15.65
C GLN A 108 10.12 -8.89 15.99
N HIS A 109 9.24 -8.84 15.01
CA HIS A 109 7.79 -8.98 15.19
C HIS A 109 7.43 -10.33 15.81
N VAL A 110 7.96 -11.43 15.30
CA VAL A 110 7.67 -12.78 15.83
C VAL A 110 8.17 -12.99 17.26
N ASN A 111 9.11 -12.17 17.71
CA ASN A 111 9.64 -12.22 19.08
C ASN A 111 8.95 -11.22 20.02
N GLN A 112 8.01 -10.42 19.52
CA GLN A 112 7.25 -9.48 20.34
C GLN A 112 5.99 -10.12 20.90
N ARG A 113 5.37 -9.44 21.89
CA ARG A 113 4.09 -9.87 22.48
C ARG A 113 2.87 -9.44 21.67
N ASP A 114 3.07 -8.76 20.54
CA ASP A 114 1.97 -8.40 19.65
C ASP A 114 1.44 -9.66 18.96
N ALA A 115 0.19 -10.01 19.23
CA ALA A 115 -0.44 -11.19 18.68
C ALA A 115 -1.03 -10.98 17.27
N ARG A 116 -0.97 -9.74 16.74
CA ARG A 116 -1.51 -9.45 15.41
C ARG A 116 -0.69 -10.13 14.33
N PRO A 117 -1.35 -10.65 13.27
CA PRO A 117 -0.63 -11.09 12.08
C PRO A 117 0.09 -9.91 11.44
N MET A 118 1.23 -10.19 10.83
CA MET A 118 1.98 -9.21 10.04
C MET A 118 1.79 -9.49 8.56
N ILE A 119 1.36 -8.47 7.84
CA ILE A 119 1.31 -8.43 6.37
C ILE A 119 2.05 -7.17 5.93
N LEU A 120 3.06 -7.30 5.09
CA LEU A 120 3.73 -6.13 4.54
C LEU A 120 2.77 -5.44 3.57
N CYS A 121 2.30 -4.23 3.89
CA CYS A 121 1.39 -3.51 2.99
C CYS A 121 2.08 -3.14 1.69
N GLU A 122 3.39 -2.89 1.76
CA GLU A 122 4.27 -2.77 0.61
C GLU A 122 5.65 -3.34 0.93
N TYR A 123 6.27 -4.04 -0.02
CA TYR A 123 7.66 -4.47 0.07
C TYR A 123 8.27 -4.67 -1.32
N ALA A 124 9.60 -4.87 -1.36
CA ALA A 124 10.33 -5.18 -2.58
C ALA A 124 10.01 -4.21 -3.75
N HIS A 125 10.06 -2.88 -3.47
CA HIS A 125 9.85 -1.84 -4.48
C HIS A 125 10.65 -2.13 -5.76
N ALA A 126 9.94 -2.45 -6.85
CA ALA A 126 10.54 -3.09 -8.03
C ALA A 126 11.10 -2.08 -9.06
N MET A 127 11.34 -0.84 -8.66
CA MET A 127 11.94 0.17 -9.55
C MET A 127 13.42 -0.10 -9.78
N GLY A 128 13.82 -0.20 -11.04
CA GLY A 128 15.21 -0.39 -11.44
C GLY A 128 15.84 -1.71 -10.94
N ASN A 129 17.11 -1.68 -10.55
CA ASN A 129 17.80 -2.84 -9.99
C ASN A 129 17.43 -3.03 -8.53
N SER A 130 16.41 -3.82 -8.27
CA SER A 130 15.76 -3.98 -6.97
C SER A 130 15.30 -5.43 -6.72
N VAL A 131 14.38 -5.63 -5.76
CA VAL A 131 13.78 -6.95 -5.44
C VAL A 131 14.79 -8.00 -4.93
N GLY A 132 15.89 -7.55 -4.33
CA GLY A 132 16.87 -8.44 -3.72
C GLY A 132 16.33 -9.13 -2.45
N ASN A 133 16.89 -10.33 -2.16
CA ASN A 133 16.58 -11.11 -0.95
C ASN A 133 15.12 -11.58 -0.85
N PHE A 134 14.42 -11.71 -1.97
CA PHE A 134 13.02 -12.10 -2.00
C PHE A 134 12.78 -13.45 -1.32
N GLN A 135 13.64 -14.43 -1.59
CA GLN A 135 13.58 -15.75 -0.98
C GLN A 135 13.71 -15.68 0.55
N ASP A 136 14.59 -14.83 1.09
CA ASP A 136 14.79 -14.71 2.53
C ASP A 136 13.54 -14.20 3.28
N TYR A 137 12.71 -13.35 2.61
CA TYR A 137 11.40 -12.95 3.15
C TYR A 137 10.46 -14.15 3.25
N TRP A 138 10.35 -14.92 2.17
CA TRP A 138 9.42 -16.04 2.10
C TRP A 138 9.83 -17.23 2.97
N ASP A 139 11.12 -17.45 3.17
CA ASP A 139 11.62 -18.43 4.14
C ASP A 139 11.15 -18.11 5.57
N LEU A 140 11.11 -16.82 5.92
CA LEU A 140 10.57 -16.41 7.22
C LEU A 140 9.05 -16.49 7.27
N ILE A 141 8.37 -16.04 6.21
CA ILE A 141 6.91 -16.04 6.13
C ILE A 141 6.37 -17.47 6.26
N TYR A 142 6.95 -18.44 5.58
CA TYR A 142 6.56 -19.85 5.71
C TYR A 142 6.96 -20.48 7.04
N LYS A 143 7.92 -19.91 7.73
CA LYS A 143 8.41 -20.46 9.01
C LYS A 143 7.55 -20.05 10.21
N TYR A 144 6.90 -18.90 10.16
CA TYR A 144 6.20 -18.31 11.30
C TYR A 144 4.77 -17.93 10.95
N ASP A 145 3.78 -18.54 11.63
CA ASP A 145 2.35 -18.32 11.40
C ASP A 145 1.91 -16.85 11.57
N GLN A 146 2.66 -16.07 12.35
CA GLN A 146 2.40 -14.64 12.53
C GLN A 146 2.71 -13.80 11.28
N LEU A 147 3.54 -14.33 10.36
CA LEU A 147 3.91 -13.67 9.12
C LEU A 147 3.04 -14.21 7.99
N GLN A 148 2.17 -13.39 7.44
CA GLN A 148 1.13 -13.83 6.50
C GLN A 148 1.43 -13.46 5.04
N GLY A 149 2.53 -12.76 4.78
CA GLY A 149 2.93 -12.37 3.42
C GLY A 149 3.09 -10.87 3.24
N GLY A 150 2.93 -10.42 2.01
CA GLY A 150 3.06 -9.01 1.67
C GLY A 150 2.65 -8.72 0.24
N PHE A 151 2.49 -7.43 -0.05
CA PHE A 151 2.15 -6.91 -1.35
C PHE A 151 3.38 -6.21 -1.94
N ILE A 152 3.82 -6.66 -3.10
CA ILE A 152 4.95 -6.03 -3.80
C ILE A 152 4.49 -4.70 -4.39
N TRP A 153 5.30 -3.68 -4.27
CA TRP A 153 5.12 -2.44 -4.98
C TRP A 153 6.04 -2.39 -6.21
N ASP A 154 5.50 -2.57 -7.46
CA ASP A 154 4.13 -2.99 -7.66
C ASP A 154 4.06 -4.11 -8.72
N TRP A 155 2.91 -4.32 -9.34
CA TRP A 155 2.72 -5.43 -10.29
C TRP A 155 3.23 -5.09 -11.69
N VAL A 156 2.89 -3.92 -12.23
CA VAL A 156 3.14 -3.58 -13.62
C VAL A 156 3.59 -2.14 -13.77
N ASP A 157 4.63 -1.92 -14.58
CA ASP A 157 5.05 -0.56 -14.94
C ASP A 157 3.88 0.24 -15.50
N GLN A 158 3.61 1.41 -14.91
CA GLN A 158 2.55 2.33 -15.33
C GLN A 158 3.08 3.26 -16.43
N THR A 159 3.51 2.68 -17.54
CA THR A 159 4.12 3.36 -18.68
C THR A 159 3.32 3.15 -19.95
N PHE A 160 3.57 3.98 -20.96
CA PHE A 160 2.88 3.93 -22.24
C PHE A 160 3.87 3.67 -23.38
N ALA A 161 3.50 2.75 -24.29
CA ALA A 161 4.27 2.51 -25.50
C ALA A 161 4.10 3.68 -26.48
N ILE A 162 5.17 4.40 -26.76
CA ILE A 162 5.20 5.47 -27.76
C ILE A 162 6.45 5.37 -28.64
N LYS A 163 6.49 6.16 -29.69
CA LYS A 163 7.72 6.38 -30.46
C LYS A 163 8.38 7.69 -30.07
N ASP A 164 9.69 7.63 -29.88
CA ASP A 164 10.49 8.83 -29.66
C ASP A 164 10.66 9.67 -30.96
N GLU A 165 11.37 10.77 -30.86
CA GLU A 165 11.67 11.65 -32.02
C GLU A 165 12.40 10.93 -33.13
N ASN A 166 13.11 9.84 -32.83
CA ASN A 166 13.86 9.02 -33.78
C ASN A 166 13.08 7.78 -34.26
N GLN A 167 11.77 7.73 -33.99
CA GLN A 167 10.89 6.61 -34.36
C GLN A 167 11.22 5.28 -33.64
N ARG A 168 11.96 5.32 -32.53
CA ARG A 168 12.24 4.14 -31.71
C ARG A 168 11.11 3.91 -30.72
N ASP A 169 10.76 2.64 -30.49
CA ASP A 169 9.79 2.28 -29.44
C ASP A 169 10.40 2.53 -28.06
N ILE A 170 9.70 3.29 -27.23
CA ILE A 170 10.06 3.57 -25.84
C ILE A 170 8.87 3.42 -24.92
N TRP A 171 9.14 3.19 -23.64
CA TRP A 171 8.14 3.24 -22.56
C TRP A 171 8.16 4.63 -21.94
N ALA A 172 7.15 5.44 -22.26
CA ALA A 172 7.03 6.81 -21.77
C ALA A 172 6.36 6.86 -20.40
N PHE A 173 6.79 7.80 -19.59
CA PHE A 173 6.22 8.09 -18.27
C PHE A 173 6.28 9.60 -18.00
N GLY A 174 5.58 10.08 -16.96
CA GLY A 174 5.64 11.42 -16.38
C GLY A 174 6.12 12.53 -17.33
N GLY A 175 7.40 12.88 -17.25
CA GLY A 175 8.01 13.96 -18.00
C GLY A 175 8.10 13.78 -19.53
N ASP A 176 7.89 12.56 -20.05
CA ASP A 176 7.86 12.30 -21.48
C ASP A 176 6.52 12.70 -22.12
N MET A 177 5.51 12.95 -21.29
CA MET A 177 4.17 13.27 -21.71
C MET A 177 3.67 14.50 -20.99
N GLY A 178 3.14 15.45 -21.72
CA GLY A 178 2.57 16.67 -21.16
C GLY A 178 3.36 17.91 -21.52
N PHE A 179 3.10 19.00 -20.80
CA PHE A 179 3.70 20.30 -21.09
C PHE A 179 5.08 20.44 -20.45
N VAL A 180 5.99 21.10 -21.19
CA VAL A 180 7.33 21.42 -20.66
C VAL A 180 7.22 22.24 -19.38
N GLY A 181 8.00 21.84 -18.36
CA GLY A 181 8.04 22.53 -17.07
C GLY A 181 6.97 22.12 -16.07
N VAL A 182 6.09 21.19 -16.40
CA VAL A 182 5.17 20.60 -15.43
C VAL A 182 5.95 19.68 -14.47
N VAL A 183 5.75 19.86 -13.18
CA VAL A 183 6.34 18.98 -12.15
C VAL A 183 5.80 17.56 -12.32
N ASN A 184 6.71 16.59 -12.30
CA ASN A 184 6.39 15.16 -12.39
C ASN A 184 7.41 14.34 -11.61
N ASP A 185 7.08 13.09 -11.31
CA ASP A 185 7.93 12.17 -10.55
C ASP A 185 8.83 11.28 -11.44
N SER A 186 9.08 11.71 -12.69
CA SER A 186 9.91 10.96 -13.64
C SER A 186 9.47 9.49 -13.78
N ASN A 187 10.40 8.57 -13.61
CA ASN A 187 10.16 7.13 -13.74
C ASN A 187 9.61 6.48 -12.45
N PHE A 188 9.11 7.24 -11.49
CA PHE A 188 8.62 6.69 -10.21
C PHE A 188 7.35 5.81 -10.36
N CYS A 189 6.76 5.78 -11.54
CA CYS A 189 5.68 4.87 -11.93
C CYS A 189 6.15 3.62 -12.69
N ALA A 190 7.46 3.50 -12.98
CA ALA A 190 8.08 2.34 -13.62
C ALA A 190 8.69 1.43 -12.55
N ASN A 191 7.85 0.85 -11.72
CA ASN A 191 8.22 0.06 -10.55
C ASN A 191 7.50 -1.31 -10.50
N GLY A 192 7.08 -1.80 -11.66
CA GLY A 192 6.44 -3.09 -11.79
C GLY A 192 7.40 -4.28 -11.74
N LEU A 193 6.89 -5.44 -11.36
CA LEU A 193 7.56 -6.73 -11.57
C LEU A 193 7.63 -7.07 -13.06
N VAL A 194 6.69 -6.54 -13.83
CA VAL A 194 6.60 -6.72 -15.27
C VAL A 194 6.48 -5.37 -15.96
N ALA A 195 6.97 -5.27 -17.18
CA ALA A 195 6.78 -4.11 -18.04
C ALA A 195 5.29 -3.89 -18.37
N ALA A 196 4.96 -2.74 -18.95
CA ALA A 196 3.57 -2.41 -19.30
C ALA A 196 2.93 -3.40 -20.29
N ASP A 197 3.71 -4.07 -21.14
CA ASP A 197 3.28 -5.14 -22.04
C ASP A 197 3.23 -6.52 -21.37
N ARG A 198 3.54 -6.61 -20.07
CA ARG A 198 3.62 -7.82 -19.25
C ARG A 198 4.86 -8.67 -19.47
N THR A 199 5.86 -8.17 -20.19
CA THR A 199 7.16 -8.84 -20.24
C THR A 199 7.82 -8.81 -18.86
N PRO A 200 8.26 -9.94 -18.31
CA PRO A 200 8.93 -9.97 -17.00
C PRO A 200 10.23 -9.16 -17.00
N HIS A 201 10.45 -8.43 -15.91
CA HIS A 201 11.76 -7.81 -15.67
C HIS A 201 12.79 -8.85 -15.20
N PRO A 202 14.11 -8.58 -15.32
CA PRO A 202 15.15 -9.55 -14.99
C PRO A 202 15.19 -10.02 -13.53
N HIS A 203 14.46 -9.37 -12.64
CA HIS A 203 14.44 -9.71 -11.22
C HIS A 203 13.30 -10.68 -10.82
N ILE A 204 12.56 -11.19 -11.79
CA ILE A 204 11.54 -12.25 -11.61
C ILE A 204 12.13 -13.61 -11.95
#